data_d93269797c65ff9d92428fb8b2b77bf8
#
_entry.id   d93269797c65ff9d92428fb8b2b77bf8
#
_cell.length_a   1.000
_cell.length_b   1.000
_cell.length_c   1.000
_cell.angle_alpha   90.00
_cell.angle_beta   90.00
_cell.angle_gamma   90.00
#
_symmetry.space_group_name_H-M   'P 1'
#
loop_
_entity.id
_entity.type
_entity.pdbx_description
1 polymer ?
#
loop_
_entity_poly.entity_id
_entity_poly.type
_entity_poly.pdbx_seq_one_letter_code
_entity_poly.pdbx_strand_id
1 'polypeptide(L)'
;MEPTYKSYVLDLLENSSHRLRQIELMRYELQHIPQVSDSEMIEAMSLPSLTSSEKAANSKAVPDVALSYKRTAEQMNAEAMGELASAYMDLWREHDRLLHYIGLLDERQGRVLRLYYFESYVWTDVAKAMHMTVRTAQRILQQAVDELAKLYVFAKDLFLI
;
A
#
# COMPACT_ATOMS: atom_id res chain seq x y z
N MET A 1 24.34 10.44 6.09
CA MET A 1 23.67 11.65 5.57
C MET A 1 22.17 11.39 5.70
N GLU A 2 21.53 12.04 6.65
CA GLU A 2 20.07 11.92 6.73
C GLU A 2 19.46 12.44 5.43
N PRO A 3 18.55 11.72 4.80
CA PRO A 3 17.86 12.21 3.62
C PRO A 3 17.17 13.54 4.01
N THR A 4 17.52 14.58 3.31
CA THR A 4 16.85 15.87 3.48
C THR A 4 15.36 15.64 3.24
N TYR A 5 14.46 16.16 4.09
CA TYR A 5 13.00 16.02 3.90
C TYR A 5 12.54 16.38 2.49
N LYS A 6 13.26 17.24 1.82
CA LYS A 6 13.01 17.55 0.41
C LYS A 6 13.19 16.33 -0.50
N SER A 7 14.24 15.52 -0.31
CA SER A 7 14.42 14.29 -1.10
C SER A 7 13.37 13.25 -0.78
N TYR A 8 12.96 13.15 0.48
CA TYR A 8 11.85 12.28 0.88
C TYR A 8 10.52 12.68 0.21
N VAL A 9 10.20 13.97 0.21
CA VAL A 9 8.98 14.49 -0.45
C VAL A 9 9.02 14.27 -1.96
N LEU A 10 10.18 14.47 -2.59
CA LEU A 10 10.34 14.20 -4.02
C LEU A 10 10.10 12.70 -4.33
N ASP A 11 10.66 11.80 -3.52
CA ASP A 11 10.41 10.36 -3.66
C ASP A 11 8.92 10.02 -3.50
N LEU A 12 8.24 10.62 -2.52
CA LEU A 12 6.80 10.47 -2.35
C LEU A 12 5.99 10.90 -3.58
N LEU A 13 6.37 12.03 -4.17
CA LEU A 13 5.69 12.59 -5.35
C LEU A 13 5.98 11.76 -6.61
N GLU A 14 7.23 11.43 -6.86
CA GLU A 14 7.66 10.65 -8.04
C GLU A 14 7.05 9.24 -8.04
N ASN A 15 6.95 8.63 -6.87
CA ASN A 15 6.40 7.28 -6.71
C ASN A 15 4.88 7.25 -6.42
N SER A 16 4.20 8.40 -6.45
CA SER A 16 2.77 8.49 -6.12
C SER A 16 1.88 7.57 -6.97
N SER A 17 2.10 7.53 -8.28
CA SER A 17 1.34 6.67 -9.19
C SER A 17 1.61 5.18 -8.97
N HIS A 18 2.85 4.82 -8.63
CA HIS A 18 3.21 3.44 -8.29
C HIS A 18 2.55 3.02 -6.98
N ARG A 19 2.58 3.89 -5.97
CA ARG A 19 1.94 3.67 -4.67
C ARG A 19 0.43 3.50 -4.79
N LEU A 20 -0.24 4.29 -5.63
CA LEU A 20 -1.67 4.11 -5.91
C LEU A 20 -1.97 2.73 -6.48
N ARG A 21 -1.17 2.25 -7.43
CA ARG A 21 -1.34 0.91 -7.98
C ARG A 21 -1.11 -0.18 -6.94
N GLN A 22 -0.15 -0.01 -6.04
CA GLN A 22 0.07 -0.95 -4.92
C GLN A 22 -1.12 -0.97 -3.96
N ILE A 23 -1.67 0.19 -3.62
CA ILE A 23 -2.86 0.32 -2.77
C ILE A 23 -4.06 -0.38 -3.43
N GLU A 24 -4.31 -0.17 -4.71
CA GLU A 24 -5.40 -0.82 -5.43
C GLU A 24 -5.21 -2.35 -5.52
N LEU A 25 -3.98 -2.81 -5.76
CA LEU A 25 -3.66 -4.24 -5.75
C LEU A 25 -3.94 -4.85 -4.38
N MET A 26 -3.42 -4.27 -3.31
CA MET A 26 -3.63 -4.77 -1.95
C MET A 26 -5.10 -4.76 -1.55
N ARG A 27 -5.84 -3.74 -1.96
CA ARG A 27 -7.28 -3.66 -1.73
C ARG A 27 -8.02 -4.78 -2.44
N TYR A 28 -7.65 -5.06 -3.69
CA TYR A 28 -8.22 -6.20 -4.44
C TYR A 28 -7.92 -7.52 -3.73
N GLU A 29 -6.67 -7.76 -3.36
CA GLU A 29 -6.26 -8.98 -2.67
C GLU A 29 -6.97 -9.16 -1.32
N LEU A 30 -7.14 -8.09 -0.53
CA LEU A 30 -7.91 -8.13 0.72
C LEU A 30 -9.37 -8.54 0.53
N GLN A 31 -9.96 -8.17 -0.61
CA GLN A 31 -11.34 -8.54 -0.94
C GLN A 31 -11.46 -9.95 -1.50
N HIS A 32 -10.38 -10.51 -2.03
CA HIS A 32 -10.36 -11.78 -2.78
C HIS A 32 -9.36 -12.80 -2.22
N ILE A 33 -8.92 -12.66 -0.96
CA ILE A 33 -8.04 -13.66 -0.35
C ILE A 33 -8.69 -15.02 -0.48
N PRO A 34 -8.06 -15.97 -1.19
CA PRO A 34 -8.56 -17.34 -1.26
C PRO A 34 -8.53 -17.92 0.14
N GLN A 35 -9.68 -18.15 0.71
CA GLN A 35 -9.77 -18.93 1.93
C GLN A 35 -9.44 -20.37 1.56
N VAL A 36 -8.41 -20.91 2.20
CA VAL A 36 -8.14 -22.35 2.10
C VAL A 36 -9.39 -23.06 2.61
N SER A 37 -10.12 -23.74 1.71
CA SER A 37 -11.31 -24.47 2.11
C SER A 37 -10.90 -25.70 2.91
N ASP A 38 -11.74 -26.10 3.84
CA ASP A 38 -11.54 -27.31 4.64
C ASP A 38 -11.27 -28.53 3.74
N SER A 39 -11.89 -28.59 2.55
CA SER A 39 -11.71 -29.66 1.56
C SER A 39 -10.33 -29.66 0.92
N GLU A 40 -9.79 -28.48 0.55
CA GLU A 40 -8.44 -28.35 -0.03
C GLU A 40 -7.36 -28.73 0.98
N MET A 41 -7.58 -28.41 2.24
CA MET A 41 -6.65 -28.75 3.30
C MET A 41 -6.66 -30.25 3.60
N ILE A 42 -7.82 -30.88 3.61
CA ILE A 42 -7.98 -32.33 3.76
C ILE A 42 -7.36 -33.05 2.56
N GLU A 43 -7.55 -32.54 1.34
CA GLU A 43 -6.97 -33.12 0.12
C GLU A 43 -5.45 -33.01 0.12
N ALA A 44 -4.88 -31.87 0.48
CA ALA A 44 -3.43 -31.67 0.59
C ALA A 44 -2.77 -32.61 1.62
N MET A 45 -3.50 -33.00 2.64
CA MET A 45 -3.04 -33.90 3.69
C MET A 45 -3.38 -35.37 3.44
N SER A 46 -4.29 -35.63 2.49
CA SER A 46 -4.66 -36.99 2.03
C SER A 46 -3.71 -37.51 0.97
N LEU A 47 -2.77 -36.73 0.47
CA LEU A 47 -1.71 -37.19 -0.41
C LEU A 47 -0.86 -38.20 0.34
N PRO A 48 -0.88 -39.50 -0.07
CA PRO A 48 -0.16 -40.51 0.65
C PRO A 48 1.33 -40.23 0.57
N SER A 49 1.96 -40.00 1.71
CA SER A 49 3.37 -40.29 1.80
C SER A 49 3.52 -41.80 1.50
N LEU A 50 4.20 -42.09 0.40
CA LEU A 50 4.49 -43.44 -0.04
C LEU A 50 5.38 -44.13 1.00
N THR A 51 4.80 -44.60 2.08
CA THR A 51 5.36 -45.66 2.92
C THR A 51 4.23 -46.53 3.40
N SER A 52 4.32 -47.71 2.91
CA SER A 52 3.51 -48.89 3.16
C SER A 52 3.07 -49.10 4.59
N SER A 53 1.83 -49.59 4.68
CA SER A 53 1.27 -50.50 5.68
C SER A 53 1.40 -50.12 7.15
N GLU A 54 0.27 -49.64 7.66
CA GLU A 54 -0.33 -50.36 8.77
C GLU A 54 -1.81 -50.03 8.86
N LYS A 55 -2.60 -51.05 8.73
CA LYS A 55 -4.00 -51.07 9.11
C LYS A 55 -4.07 -50.81 10.61
N ALA A 56 -4.54 -49.69 11.00
CA ALA A 56 -5.08 -49.52 12.36
C ALA A 56 -6.45 -48.86 12.24
N ALA A 57 -7.43 -49.69 12.45
CA ALA A 57 -8.78 -49.25 12.74
C ALA A 57 -8.78 -48.38 13.99
N ASN A 58 -8.95 -47.07 13.79
CA ASN A 58 -9.41 -46.17 14.84
C ASN A 58 -10.30 -45.07 14.21
N SER A 59 -11.56 -45.44 14.04
CA SER A 59 -12.61 -44.53 13.54
C SER A 59 -13.02 -43.42 14.52
N LYS A 60 -12.25 -43.19 15.61
CA LYS A 60 -12.49 -42.11 16.56
C LYS A 60 -11.53 -40.93 16.46
N ALA A 61 -10.45 -41.02 15.68
CA ALA A 61 -9.45 -39.97 15.55
C ALA A 61 -9.77 -38.96 14.44
N VAL A 62 -10.65 -39.26 13.51
CA VAL A 62 -10.96 -38.46 12.33
C VAL A 62 -11.62 -37.12 12.66
N PRO A 63 -12.56 -36.98 13.62
CA PRO A 63 -13.17 -35.69 13.94
C PRO A 63 -12.21 -34.67 14.58
N ASP A 64 -11.33 -35.12 15.46
CA ASP A 64 -10.38 -34.23 16.17
C ASP A 64 -9.29 -33.71 15.23
N VAL A 65 -8.85 -34.55 14.30
CA VAL A 65 -7.87 -34.18 13.27
C VAL A 65 -8.48 -33.15 12.33
N ALA A 66 -9.70 -33.35 11.84
CA ALA A 66 -10.41 -32.41 10.96
C ALA A 66 -10.64 -31.04 11.65
N LEU A 67 -11.01 -31.04 12.92
CA LEU A 67 -11.18 -29.80 13.70
C LEU A 67 -9.84 -29.07 13.92
N SER A 68 -8.75 -29.79 14.14
CA SER A 68 -7.41 -29.23 14.26
C SER A 68 -6.99 -28.54 12.97
N TYR A 69 -7.24 -29.15 11.80
CA TYR A 69 -6.93 -28.55 10.50
C TYR A 69 -7.77 -27.32 10.20
N LYS A 70 -9.04 -27.34 10.50
CA LYS A 70 -9.92 -26.19 10.33
C LYS A 70 -9.42 -25.00 11.14
N ARG A 71 -9.05 -25.19 12.39
CA ARG A 71 -8.50 -24.12 13.25
C ARG A 71 -7.18 -23.57 12.70
N THR A 72 -6.29 -24.45 12.21
CA THR A 72 -5.02 -24.03 11.63
C THR A 72 -5.24 -23.24 10.35
N ALA A 73 -6.15 -23.66 9.46
CA ALA A 73 -6.49 -22.92 8.25
C ALA A 73 -7.08 -21.53 8.56
N GLU A 74 -8.00 -21.45 9.51
CA GLU A 74 -8.60 -20.19 9.95
C GLU A 74 -7.54 -19.25 10.54
N GLN A 75 -6.60 -19.76 11.32
CA GLN A 75 -5.51 -19.00 11.88
C GLN A 75 -4.56 -18.48 10.81
N MET A 76 -4.12 -19.31 9.88
CA MET A 76 -3.25 -18.92 8.76
C MET A 76 -3.90 -17.86 7.89
N ASN A 77 -5.18 -17.99 7.58
CA ASN A 77 -5.93 -17.01 6.82
C ASN A 77 -6.06 -15.69 7.57
N ALA A 78 -6.29 -15.72 8.88
CA ALA A 78 -6.37 -14.52 9.72
C ALA A 78 -5.03 -13.79 9.83
N GLU A 79 -3.92 -14.51 9.95
CA GLU A 79 -2.56 -13.95 10.00
C GLU A 79 -2.20 -13.29 8.67
N ALA A 80 -2.39 -13.98 7.53
CA ALA A 80 -2.11 -13.44 6.20
C ALA A 80 -2.97 -12.20 5.90
N MET A 81 -4.25 -12.22 6.27
CA MET A 81 -5.14 -11.08 6.12
C MET A 81 -4.69 -9.91 7.01
N GLY A 82 -4.25 -10.17 8.23
CA GLY A 82 -3.74 -9.17 9.16
C GLY A 82 -2.49 -8.46 8.64
N GLU A 83 -1.53 -9.21 8.12
CA GLU A 83 -0.30 -8.67 7.53
C GLU A 83 -0.60 -7.81 6.30
N LEU A 84 -1.43 -8.29 5.38
CA LEU A 84 -1.82 -7.55 4.18
C LEU A 84 -2.62 -6.30 4.53
N ALA A 85 -3.54 -6.38 5.49
CA ALA A 85 -4.32 -5.24 5.95
C ALA A 85 -3.43 -4.17 6.60
N SER A 86 -2.45 -4.57 7.40
CA SER A 86 -1.47 -3.65 8.01
C SER A 86 -0.65 -2.92 6.93
N ALA A 87 -0.11 -3.66 5.96
CA ALA A 87 0.65 -3.08 4.86
C ALA A 87 -0.20 -2.13 4.00
N TYR A 88 -1.45 -2.49 3.72
CA TYR A 88 -2.41 -1.63 3.03
C TYR A 88 -2.65 -0.32 3.79
N MET A 89 -2.90 -0.40 5.10
CA MET A 89 -3.17 0.78 5.92
C MET A 89 -1.98 1.72 6.00
N ASP A 90 -0.75 1.18 6.06
CA ASP A 90 0.47 1.99 6.10
C ASP A 90 0.67 2.76 4.79
N LEU A 91 0.56 2.09 3.65
CA LEU A 91 0.64 2.75 2.33
C LEU A 91 -0.48 3.76 2.11
N TRP A 92 -1.69 3.39 2.50
CA TRP A 92 -2.84 4.27 2.35
C TRP A 92 -2.70 5.55 3.19
N ARG A 93 -2.27 5.43 4.45
CA ARG A 93 -2.04 6.58 5.34
C ARG A 93 -0.96 7.51 4.81
N GLU A 94 0.13 6.96 4.29
CA GLU A 94 1.20 7.76 3.70
C GLU A 94 0.71 8.53 2.47
N HIS A 95 -0.04 7.87 1.61
CA HIS A 95 -0.62 8.49 0.42
C HIS A 95 -1.67 9.56 0.77
N ASP A 96 -2.59 9.25 1.68
CA ASP A 96 -3.63 10.18 2.14
C ASP A 96 -3.02 11.42 2.82
N ARG A 97 -1.99 11.23 3.63
CA ARG A 97 -1.22 12.33 4.23
C ARG A 97 -0.60 13.24 3.17
N LEU A 98 0.03 12.66 2.15
CA LEU A 98 0.61 13.43 1.04
C LEU A 98 -0.46 14.29 0.36
N LEU A 99 -1.61 13.71 0.01
CA LEU A 99 -2.71 14.44 -0.62
C LEU A 99 -3.25 15.55 0.29
N HIS A 100 -3.39 15.28 1.57
CA HIS A 100 -3.85 16.26 2.55
C HIS A 100 -2.88 17.44 2.66
N TYR A 101 -1.57 17.18 2.74
CA TYR A 101 -0.57 18.24 2.84
C TYR A 101 -0.47 19.05 1.55
N ILE A 102 -0.63 18.44 0.39
CA ILE A 102 -0.74 19.16 -0.89
C ILE A 102 -1.96 20.10 -0.86
N GLY A 103 -3.05 19.68 -0.24
CA GLY A 103 -4.25 20.50 -0.06
C GLY A 103 -4.06 21.72 0.85
N LEU A 104 -3.02 21.73 1.71
CA LEU A 104 -2.66 22.85 2.57
C LEU A 104 -1.77 23.89 1.89
N LEU A 105 -1.21 23.57 0.73
CA LEU A 105 -0.41 24.50 -0.05
C LEU A 105 -1.27 25.58 -0.70
N ASP A 106 -0.62 26.67 -1.14
CA ASP A 106 -1.27 27.65 -2.01
C ASP A 106 -1.92 26.98 -3.23
N GLU A 107 -3.06 27.49 -3.70
CA GLU A 107 -3.84 26.89 -4.79
C GLU A 107 -3.00 26.65 -6.06
N ARG A 108 -2.16 27.62 -6.43
CA ARG A 108 -1.25 27.50 -7.59
C ARG A 108 -0.22 26.40 -7.39
N GLN A 109 0.38 26.35 -6.22
CA GLN A 109 1.38 25.33 -5.86
C GLN A 109 0.76 23.92 -5.89
N GLY A 110 -0.37 23.73 -5.23
CA GLY A 110 -1.08 22.46 -5.20
C GLY A 110 -1.51 22.02 -6.60
N ARG A 111 -1.98 22.95 -7.44
CA ARG A 111 -2.42 22.64 -8.81
C ARG A 111 -1.25 22.22 -9.71
N VAL A 112 -0.13 22.92 -9.66
CA VAL A 112 1.07 22.55 -10.43
C VAL A 112 1.58 21.16 -10.02
N LEU A 113 1.64 20.87 -8.71
CA LEU A 113 2.01 19.53 -8.23
C LEU A 113 1.09 18.44 -8.76
N ARG A 114 -0.23 18.64 -8.71
CA ARG A 114 -1.20 17.65 -9.20
C ARG A 114 -1.07 17.42 -10.69
N LEU A 115 -1.02 18.46 -11.50
CA LEU A 115 -0.88 18.34 -12.94
C LEU A 115 0.39 17.58 -13.34
N TYR A 116 1.50 17.87 -12.69
CA TYR A 116 2.78 17.29 -13.04
C TYR A 116 2.95 15.85 -12.52
N TYR A 117 2.71 15.60 -11.24
CA TYR A 117 2.98 14.30 -10.62
C TYR A 117 1.80 13.31 -10.66
N PHE A 118 0.57 13.78 -10.60
CA PHE A 118 -0.60 12.90 -10.53
C PHE A 118 -1.31 12.74 -11.88
N GLU A 119 -1.35 13.80 -12.68
CA GLU A 119 -1.97 13.76 -14.01
C GLU A 119 -0.95 13.55 -15.13
N SER A 120 0.33 13.47 -14.80
CA SER A 120 1.44 13.20 -15.74
C SER A 120 1.52 14.17 -16.91
N TYR A 121 1.16 15.43 -16.70
CA TYR A 121 1.26 16.47 -17.71
C TYR A 121 2.74 16.81 -17.99
N VAL A 122 3.07 16.99 -19.26
CA VAL A 122 4.36 17.57 -19.65
C VAL A 122 4.39 19.07 -19.35
N TRP A 123 5.57 19.64 -19.20
CA TRP A 123 5.72 21.05 -18.79
C TRP A 123 4.98 22.04 -19.67
N THR A 124 4.92 21.81 -20.97
CA THR A 124 4.17 22.66 -21.91
C THR A 124 2.67 22.65 -21.63
N ASP A 125 2.12 21.52 -21.25
CA ASP A 125 0.70 21.38 -20.92
C ASP A 125 0.38 21.94 -19.55
N VAL A 126 1.28 21.75 -18.55
CA VAL A 126 1.17 22.41 -17.25
C VAL A 126 1.14 23.92 -17.43
N ALA A 127 2.07 24.48 -18.20
CA ALA A 127 2.14 25.90 -18.46
C ALA A 127 0.87 26.46 -19.12
N LYS A 128 0.33 25.73 -20.11
CA LYS A 128 -0.95 26.08 -20.77
C LYS A 128 -2.12 26.03 -19.79
N ALA A 129 -2.25 24.98 -19.02
CA ALA A 129 -3.34 24.79 -18.05
C ALA A 129 -3.31 25.86 -16.93
N MET A 130 -2.12 26.36 -16.60
CA MET A 130 -1.90 27.36 -15.57
C MET A 130 -1.81 28.80 -16.12
N HIS A 131 -1.92 28.98 -17.44
CA HIS A 131 -1.78 30.28 -18.14
C HIS A 131 -0.47 31.03 -17.78
N MET A 132 0.63 30.30 -17.79
CA MET A 132 1.96 30.84 -17.48
C MET A 132 3.05 30.24 -18.36
N THR A 133 4.28 30.74 -18.22
CA THR A 133 5.43 30.15 -18.91
C THR A 133 5.90 28.87 -18.22
N VAL A 134 6.56 27.98 -18.99
CA VAL A 134 7.18 26.77 -18.44
C VAL A 134 8.13 27.09 -17.29
N ARG A 135 8.96 28.11 -17.44
CA ARG A 135 9.91 28.54 -16.38
C ARG A 135 9.19 28.97 -15.10
N THR A 136 8.07 29.67 -15.21
CA THR A 136 7.27 30.06 -14.06
C THR A 136 6.64 28.86 -13.40
N ALA A 137 6.08 27.92 -14.16
CA ALA A 137 5.51 26.67 -13.63
C ALA A 137 6.55 25.83 -12.89
N GLN A 138 7.75 25.68 -13.45
CA GLN A 138 8.86 24.97 -12.80
C GLN A 138 9.29 25.64 -11.48
N ARG A 139 9.35 26.97 -11.45
CA ARG A 139 9.66 27.71 -10.22
C ARG A 139 8.59 27.51 -9.14
N ILE A 140 7.32 27.53 -9.52
CA ILE A 140 6.21 27.27 -8.59
C ILE A 140 6.30 25.84 -8.05
N LEU A 141 6.63 24.87 -8.90
CA LEU A 141 6.83 23.47 -8.45
C LEU A 141 7.94 23.39 -7.40
N GLN A 142 9.08 24.02 -7.63
CA GLN A 142 10.18 24.03 -6.65
C GLN A 142 9.75 24.64 -5.31
N GLN A 143 9.03 25.75 -5.35
CA GLN A 143 8.50 26.39 -4.14
C GLN A 143 7.49 25.47 -3.44
N ALA A 144 6.63 24.80 -4.20
CA ALA A 144 5.65 23.86 -3.66
C ALA A 144 6.31 22.67 -2.95
N VAL A 145 7.37 22.11 -3.53
CA VAL A 145 8.14 21.02 -2.92
C VAL A 145 8.84 21.51 -1.64
N ASP A 146 9.39 22.71 -1.63
CA ASP A 146 10.03 23.28 -0.44
C ASP A 146 9.01 23.51 0.69
N GLU A 147 7.84 24.05 0.38
CA GLU A 147 6.77 24.24 1.39
C GLU A 147 6.22 22.89 1.89
N LEU A 148 6.05 21.92 1.01
CA LEU A 148 5.62 20.58 1.39
C LEU A 148 6.64 19.91 2.32
N ALA A 149 7.93 20.06 2.04
CA ALA A 149 9.00 19.55 2.91
C ALA A 149 8.95 20.20 4.31
N LYS A 150 8.63 21.48 4.42
CA LYS A 150 8.46 22.15 5.72
C LYS A 150 7.27 21.58 6.50
N LEU A 151 6.16 21.25 5.83
CA LEU A 151 5.01 20.59 6.48
C LEU A 151 5.39 19.23 7.06
N TYR A 152 6.17 18.44 6.33
CA TYR A 152 6.66 17.14 6.81
C TYR A 152 7.62 17.28 8.00
N VAL A 153 8.54 18.28 7.98
CA VAL A 153 9.41 18.58 9.13
C VAL A 153 8.57 18.93 10.35
N PHE A 154 7.59 19.82 10.18
CA PHE A 154 6.71 20.22 11.27
C PHE A 154 5.91 19.04 11.84
N ALA A 155 5.38 18.17 10.97
CA ALA A 155 4.65 16.97 11.39
C ALA A 155 5.54 16.00 12.17
N LYS A 156 6.81 15.83 11.77
CA LYS A 156 7.78 15.04 12.53
C LYS A 156 8.05 15.65 13.91
N ASP A 157 8.27 16.95 13.99
CA ASP A 157 8.53 17.63 15.25
C ASP A 157 7.35 17.51 16.24
N LEU A 158 6.13 17.32 15.72
CA LEU A 158 4.94 17.02 16.51
C LEU A 158 4.73 15.52 16.78
N PHE A 159 5.65 14.65 16.39
CA PHE A 159 5.53 13.18 16.51
C PHE A 159 4.30 12.61 15.81
N LEU A 160 3.87 13.20 14.70
CA LEU A 160 2.72 12.75 13.93
C LEU A 160 3.09 11.73 12.84
N ILE A 161 4.38 11.63 12.52
CA ILE A 161 4.96 10.71 11.52
C ILE A 161 6.27 10.11 12.02
#